data_c277fe5006ef68f86991ee7cf2ce2138
#
_entry.id   c277fe5006ef68f86991ee7cf2ce2138
#
_cell.length_a   1.000
_cell.length_b   1.000
_cell.length_c   1.000
_cell.angle_alpha   90.00
_cell.angle_beta   90.00
_cell.angle_gamma   90.00
#
_symmetry.space_group_name_H-M   'P 1'
#
loop_
_entity.id
_entity.type
_entity.pdbx_description
1 polymer ?
#
loop_
_entity_poly.entity_id
_entity_poly.type
_entity_poly.pdbx_seq_one_letter_code
_entity_poly.pdbx_strand_id
1 'polypeptide(L)'
;VDFGLIFYFAILTLANYGGTIAGWASYNKWALLGGLRSSSQMMSYEVSMGLSLMGCFLLVGSLEPGYIVSAGASSKISPSNPFNWLWLWQFPALILFMTAAIAETKRAPFDIPEGEPEIIGYFVEYSGLRWGMFFLAEFIEIVFIAAVTATVFFGGWQFPFLDPDGFRIGGELMMVSGSEIRVGGFVAPLPH
;
A
#
# COMPACT_ATOMS: atom_id res chain seq x y z
N VAL A 1 8.83 4.62 13.75
CA VAL A 1 7.59 4.78 14.54
C VAL A 1 6.91 3.42 14.56
N ASP A 2 6.78 2.84 15.74
CA ASP A 2 6.31 1.46 15.95
C ASP A 2 4.88 1.22 15.43
N PHE A 3 4.09 2.28 15.25
CA PHE A 3 2.72 2.25 14.76
C PHE A 3 2.54 2.98 13.43
N GLY A 4 3.55 2.99 12.57
CA GLY A 4 3.58 3.82 11.36
C GLY A 4 2.38 3.61 10.43
N LEU A 5 1.97 2.37 10.17
CA LEU A 5 0.83 2.07 9.30
C LEU A 5 -0.51 2.49 9.91
N ILE A 6 -0.73 2.27 11.21
CA ILE A 6 -1.96 2.71 11.89
C ILE A 6 -2.05 4.24 11.91
N PHE A 7 -0.94 4.93 12.18
CA PHE A 7 -0.90 6.38 12.16
C PHE A 7 -1.24 6.93 10.77
N TYR A 8 -0.76 6.27 9.71
CA TYR A 8 -1.11 6.65 8.36
C TYR A 8 -2.61 6.50 8.08
N PHE A 9 -3.21 5.36 8.44
CA PHE A 9 -4.66 5.17 8.26
C PHE A 9 -5.47 6.21 9.03
N ALA A 10 -5.04 6.60 10.23
CA ALA A 10 -5.68 7.65 10.99
C ALA A 10 -5.65 9.01 10.27
N ILE A 11 -4.56 9.34 9.57
CA ILE A 11 -4.51 10.57 8.75
C ILE A 11 -5.38 10.44 7.50
N LEU A 12 -5.42 9.27 6.87
CA LEU A 12 -6.25 9.00 5.70
C LEU A 12 -7.74 9.19 6.03
N THR A 13 -8.19 8.69 7.18
CA THR A 13 -9.56 8.91 7.68
C THR A 13 -9.92 10.40 7.77
N LEU A 14 -8.99 11.24 8.19
CA LEU A 14 -9.22 12.69 8.23
C LEU A 14 -9.35 13.29 6.82
N ALA A 15 -8.61 12.79 5.85
CA ALA A 15 -8.69 13.25 4.46
C ALA A 15 -10.07 12.96 3.84
N ASN A 16 -10.74 11.87 4.24
CA ASN A 16 -12.06 11.47 3.75
C ASN A 16 -13.14 12.51 4.03
N TYR A 17 -13.01 13.28 5.12
CA TYR A 17 -13.93 14.39 5.42
C TYR A 17 -13.77 15.58 4.46
N GLY A 18 -12.64 15.69 3.79
CA GLY A 18 -12.36 16.77 2.85
C GLY A 18 -13.36 16.84 1.70
N GLY A 19 -13.75 15.70 1.13
CA GLY A 19 -14.77 15.60 0.08
C GLY A 19 -16.15 16.07 0.53
N THR A 20 -16.57 15.71 1.74
CA THR A 20 -17.86 16.15 2.30
C THR A 20 -17.88 17.66 2.55
N ILE A 21 -16.81 18.21 3.13
CA ILE A 21 -16.68 19.64 3.40
C ILE A 21 -16.64 20.42 2.08
N ALA A 22 -15.95 19.92 1.05
CA ALA A 22 -15.93 20.52 -0.26
C ALA A 22 -17.31 20.53 -0.91
N GLY A 23 -18.06 19.44 -0.85
CA GLY A 23 -19.43 19.37 -1.34
C GLY A 23 -20.36 20.33 -0.61
N TRP A 24 -20.22 20.49 0.70
CA TRP A 24 -20.98 21.45 1.49
C TRP A 24 -20.63 22.90 1.14
N ALA A 25 -19.34 23.21 0.99
CA ALA A 25 -18.87 24.56 0.69
C ALA A 25 -19.20 25.03 -0.74
N SER A 26 -19.52 24.12 -1.65
CA SER A 26 -19.89 24.44 -3.04
C SER A 26 -21.28 25.08 -3.18
N TYR A 27 -22.11 25.09 -2.14
CA TYR A 27 -23.50 25.58 -2.16
C TYR A 27 -24.42 24.89 -3.18
N ASN A 28 -23.99 23.76 -3.73
CA ASN A 28 -24.76 22.96 -4.69
C ASN A 28 -25.23 21.66 -4.04
N LYS A 29 -26.54 21.41 -4.05
CA LYS A 29 -27.13 20.19 -3.49
C LYS A 29 -26.59 18.90 -4.12
N TRP A 30 -26.26 18.94 -5.41
CA TRP A 30 -25.74 17.80 -6.14
C TRP A 30 -24.29 17.52 -5.76
N ALA A 31 -23.48 18.57 -5.61
CA ALA A 31 -22.11 18.45 -5.13
C ALA A 31 -22.04 17.93 -3.69
N LEU A 32 -22.97 18.39 -2.82
CA LEU A 32 -23.08 17.86 -1.46
C LEU A 32 -23.43 16.37 -1.46
N LEU A 33 -24.36 15.94 -2.32
CA LEU A 33 -24.71 14.53 -2.46
C LEU A 33 -23.54 13.69 -2.96
N GLY A 34 -22.78 14.20 -3.93
CA GLY A 34 -21.54 13.59 -4.40
C GLY A 34 -20.48 13.45 -3.30
N GLY A 35 -20.28 14.49 -2.48
CA GLY A 35 -19.38 14.46 -1.33
C GLY A 35 -19.79 13.44 -0.26
N LEU A 36 -21.08 13.33 0.06
CA LEU A 36 -21.59 12.34 1.01
C LEU A 36 -21.43 10.91 0.49
N ARG A 37 -21.69 10.66 -0.79
CA ARG A 37 -21.46 9.36 -1.42
C ARG A 37 -19.97 8.99 -1.38
N SER A 38 -19.07 9.92 -1.70
CA SER A 38 -17.63 9.75 -1.62
C SER A 38 -17.20 9.32 -0.21
N SER A 39 -17.57 10.10 0.81
CA SER A 39 -17.19 9.79 2.19
C SER A 39 -17.75 8.45 2.67
N SER A 40 -18.99 8.11 2.34
CA SER A 40 -19.60 6.83 2.72
C SER A 40 -18.86 5.64 2.10
N GLN A 41 -18.45 5.78 0.83
CA GLN A 41 -17.68 4.76 0.15
C GLN A 41 -16.31 4.59 0.79
N MET A 42 -15.54 5.66 0.93
CA MET A 42 -14.19 5.65 1.49
C MET A 42 -14.18 5.06 2.90
N MET A 43 -15.05 5.51 3.80
CA MET A 43 -15.15 4.97 5.17
C MET A 43 -15.46 3.46 5.20
N SER A 44 -16.32 2.97 4.31
CA SER A 44 -16.66 1.55 4.24
C SER A 44 -15.49 0.69 3.77
N TYR A 45 -14.77 1.14 2.75
CA TYR A 45 -13.64 0.38 2.20
C TYR A 45 -12.37 0.53 3.01
N GLU A 46 -12.18 1.63 3.74
CA GLU A 46 -11.09 1.82 4.70
C GLU A 46 -11.08 0.74 5.79
N VAL A 47 -12.25 0.42 6.34
CA VAL A 47 -12.38 -0.68 7.32
C VAL A 47 -11.97 -2.02 6.70
N SER A 48 -12.44 -2.32 5.49
CA SER A 48 -12.08 -3.56 4.79
C SER A 48 -10.58 -3.63 4.47
N MET A 49 -9.99 -2.51 4.07
CA MET A 49 -8.56 -2.38 3.79
C MET A 49 -7.72 -2.59 5.05
N GLY A 50 -8.09 -1.97 6.17
CA GLY A 50 -7.42 -2.17 7.47
C GLY A 50 -7.51 -3.60 7.97
N LEU A 51 -8.69 -4.24 7.87
CA LEU A 51 -8.87 -5.63 8.27
C LEU A 51 -8.06 -6.61 7.41
N SER A 52 -7.92 -6.36 6.11
CA SER A 52 -7.10 -7.18 5.22
C SER A 52 -5.62 -7.16 5.60
N LEU A 53 -5.10 -6.01 6.04
CA LEU A 53 -3.73 -5.87 6.52
C LEU A 53 -3.53 -6.50 7.90
N MET A 54 -4.57 -6.60 8.73
CA MET A 54 -4.47 -7.19 10.06
C MET A 54 -3.97 -8.64 10.00
N GLY A 55 -4.37 -9.42 9.00
CA GLY A 55 -3.86 -10.77 8.75
C GLY A 55 -2.34 -10.80 8.52
N CYS A 56 -1.82 -9.83 7.79
CA CYS A 56 -0.38 -9.69 7.56
C CYS A 56 0.36 -9.31 8.84
N PHE A 57 -0.19 -8.39 9.65
CA PHE A 57 0.40 -7.97 10.92
C PHE A 57 0.45 -9.11 11.95
N LEU A 58 -0.57 -9.96 11.99
CA LEU A 58 -0.60 -11.14 12.87
C LEU A 58 0.48 -12.15 12.51
N LEU A 59 0.79 -12.31 11.22
CA LEU A 59 1.86 -13.22 10.79
C LEU A 59 3.25 -12.67 11.10
N VAL A 60 3.45 -11.38 10.91
CA VAL A 60 4.75 -10.71 11.11
C VAL A 60 4.98 -10.36 12.59
N GLY A 61 3.91 -10.10 13.34
CA GLY A 61 3.98 -9.71 14.75
C GLY A 61 4.41 -8.27 14.99
N SER A 62 4.41 -7.41 13.96
CA SER A 62 4.79 -5.99 14.05
C SER A 62 3.94 -5.12 13.13
N LEU A 63 3.75 -3.86 13.53
CA LEU A 63 3.06 -2.81 12.77
C LEU A 63 4.02 -1.84 12.09
N GLU A 64 5.31 -2.01 12.31
CA GLU A 64 6.35 -1.17 11.74
C GLU A 64 6.68 -1.62 10.31
N PRO A 65 6.53 -0.75 9.27
CA PRO A 65 6.82 -1.11 7.88
C PRO A 65 8.25 -1.60 7.67
N GLY A 66 9.22 -0.96 8.34
CA GLY A 66 10.63 -1.35 8.29
C GLY A 66 10.86 -2.76 8.82
N TYR A 67 10.18 -3.10 9.93
CA TYR A 67 10.25 -4.45 10.50
C TYR A 67 9.56 -5.48 9.61
N ILE A 68 8.44 -5.16 8.98
CA ILE A 68 7.74 -6.06 8.05
C ILE A 68 8.66 -6.45 6.89
N VAL A 69 9.40 -5.49 6.35
CA VAL A 69 10.37 -5.74 5.27
C VAL A 69 11.59 -6.50 5.79
N SER A 70 12.12 -6.17 6.99
CA SER A 70 13.32 -6.77 7.55
C SER A 70 13.07 -8.08 8.31
N ALA A 71 11.89 -8.26 8.91
CA ALA A 71 11.53 -9.47 9.67
C ALA A 71 11.47 -10.71 8.81
N GLY A 72 11.27 -10.53 7.52
CA GLY A 72 11.50 -11.58 6.56
C GLY A 72 12.93 -12.17 6.64
N ALA A 73 13.91 -11.43 7.12
CA ALA A 73 15.29 -11.92 7.27
C ALA A 73 15.49 -12.84 8.49
N SER A 74 14.68 -12.69 9.54
CA SER A 74 14.86 -13.44 10.82
C SER A 74 13.79 -14.53 11.04
N SER A 75 12.69 -14.50 10.32
CA SER A 75 11.56 -15.41 10.43
C SER A 75 11.62 -16.49 9.33
N LYS A 76 10.77 -17.50 9.44
CA LYS A 76 10.57 -18.54 8.39
C LYS A 76 10.21 -17.96 7.01
N ILE A 77 9.90 -16.68 6.95
CA ILE A 77 9.60 -15.90 5.75
C ILE A 77 10.88 -15.16 5.38
N SER A 78 11.76 -15.78 4.62
CA SER A 78 12.98 -15.11 4.11
C SER A 78 12.60 -14.11 2.99
N PRO A 79 12.94 -12.81 3.13
CA PRO A 79 12.55 -11.78 2.15
C PRO A 79 13.24 -11.96 0.80
N SER A 80 14.38 -12.63 0.77
CA SER A 80 15.14 -12.86 -0.46
C SER A 80 14.48 -13.86 -1.42
N ASN A 81 13.54 -14.69 -0.94
CA ASN A 81 12.80 -15.60 -1.81
C ASN A 81 11.40 -15.03 -2.11
N PRO A 82 11.07 -14.73 -3.39
CA PRO A 82 9.75 -14.21 -3.76
C PRO A 82 8.60 -15.15 -3.43
N PHE A 83 8.85 -16.44 -3.28
CA PHE A 83 7.88 -17.44 -2.82
C PHE A 83 7.56 -17.34 -1.32
N ASN A 84 8.39 -16.68 -0.53
CA ASN A 84 8.17 -16.45 0.89
C ASN A 84 7.52 -15.09 1.18
N TRP A 85 7.30 -14.27 0.19
CA TRP A 85 6.61 -12.98 0.37
C TRP A 85 5.16 -13.17 0.80
N LEU A 86 4.63 -12.22 1.54
CA LEU A 86 3.28 -12.28 2.10
C LEU A 86 2.19 -12.43 1.04
N TRP A 87 2.41 -12.02 -0.20
CA TRP A 87 1.45 -12.15 -1.28
C TRP A 87 1.02 -13.59 -1.54
N LEU A 88 1.90 -14.57 -1.35
CA LEU A 88 1.59 -15.99 -1.55
C LEU A 88 0.84 -16.58 -0.36
N TRP A 89 1.30 -16.26 0.86
CA TRP A 89 0.72 -16.79 2.10
C TRP A 89 -0.61 -16.11 2.46
N GLN A 90 -0.76 -14.84 2.09
CA GLN A 90 -1.94 -14.02 2.33
C GLN A 90 -2.61 -13.57 1.02
N PHE A 91 -2.68 -14.47 0.03
CA PHE A 91 -3.28 -14.17 -1.26
C PHE A 91 -4.73 -13.65 -1.16
N PRO A 92 -5.62 -14.23 -0.31
CA PRO A 92 -6.95 -13.65 -0.11
C PRO A 92 -6.92 -12.23 0.46
N ALA A 93 -6.01 -11.94 1.39
CA ALA A 93 -5.85 -10.61 1.97
C ALA A 93 -5.34 -9.60 0.92
N LEU A 94 -4.44 -10.02 0.03
CA LEU A 94 -3.98 -9.20 -1.08
C LEU A 94 -5.15 -8.81 -2.01
N ILE A 95 -6.01 -9.77 -2.39
CA ILE A 95 -7.17 -9.50 -3.25
C ILE A 95 -8.14 -8.53 -2.56
N LEU A 96 -8.45 -8.77 -1.29
CA LEU A 96 -9.31 -7.90 -0.50
C LEU A 96 -8.72 -6.49 -0.36
N PHE A 97 -7.42 -6.40 -0.09
CA PHE A 97 -6.71 -5.13 -0.02
C PHE A 97 -6.77 -4.38 -1.35
N MET A 98 -6.45 -5.03 -2.46
CA MET A 98 -6.45 -4.42 -3.79
C MET A 98 -7.84 -3.96 -4.21
N THR A 99 -8.88 -4.75 -3.95
CA THR A 99 -10.26 -4.33 -4.27
C THR A 99 -10.68 -3.14 -3.41
N ALA A 100 -10.37 -3.13 -2.11
CA ALA A 100 -10.65 -2.01 -1.23
C ALA A 100 -9.85 -0.76 -1.64
N ALA A 101 -8.59 -0.92 -2.03
CA ALA A 101 -7.72 0.16 -2.51
C ALA A 101 -8.24 0.83 -3.78
N ILE A 102 -8.73 0.06 -4.76
CA ILE A 102 -9.36 0.60 -5.97
C ILE A 102 -10.64 1.37 -5.62
N ALA A 103 -11.41 0.87 -4.66
CA ALA A 103 -12.63 1.53 -4.22
C ALA A 103 -12.34 2.81 -3.42
N GLU A 104 -11.27 2.85 -2.64
CA GLU A 104 -10.80 4.02 -1.89
C GLU A 104 -10.36 5.13 -2.86
N THR A 105 -9.59 4.77 -3.88
CA THR A 105 -9.13 5.73 -4.91
C THR A 105 -10.21 6.15 -5.91
N LYS A 106 -11.46 5.75 -5.72
CA LYS A 106 -12.62 6.13 -6.56
C LYS A 106 -12.42 5.86 -8.04
N ARG A 107 -11.70 4.79 -8.38
CA ARG A 107 -11.45 4.41 -9.79
C ARG A 107 -12.48 3.39 -10.27
N ALA A 108 -12.70 3.38 -11.57
CA ALA A 108 -13.58 2.37 -12.17
C ALA A 108 -13.15 0.94 -11.73
N PRO A 109 -14.06 0.08 -11.28
CA PRO A 109 -15.53 0.15 -11.36
C PRO A 109 -16.23 0.85 -10.17
N PHE A 110 -15.51 1.40 -9.21
CA PHE A 110 -16.05 1.99 -7.97
C PHE A 110 -16.17 3.52 -8.02
N ASP A 111 -16.49 4.07 -9.19
CA ASP A 111 -16.60 5.51 -9.43
C ASP A 111 -18.03 6.05 -9.12
N ILE A 112 -18.51 5.75 -7.91
CA ILE A 112 -19.83 6.19 -7.46
C ILE A 112 -19.90 7.71 -7.18
N PRO A 113 -18.84 8.37 -6.69
CA PRO A 113 -18.86 9.80 -6.40
C PRO A 113 -18.90 10.69 -7.63
N GLU A 114 -18.39 10.20 -8.76
CA GLU A 114 -18.23 10.95 -10.01
C GLU A 114 -19.14 10.47 -11.12
N GLY A 115 -20.01 9.49 -10.88
CA GLY A 115 -20.89 8.90 -11.89
C GLY A 115 -21.53 9.96 -12.79
N GLU A 116 -20.87 10.30 -13.89
CA GLU A 116 -21.23 11.41 -14.79
C GLU A 116 -22.71 11.42 -15.23
N PRO A 117 -23.39 10.27 -15.40
CA PRO A 117 -24.80 10.28 -15.76
C PRO A 117 -25.74 10.72 -14.64
N GLU A 118 -25.31 10.62 -13.36
CA GLU A 118 -26.18 10.83 -12.21
C GLU A 118 -25.81 12.07 -11.40
N ILE A 119 -24.53 12.28 -11.11
CA ILE A 119 -24.04 13.32 -10.23
C ILE A 119 -22.69 13.81 -10.76
N ILE A 120 -22.56 15.11 -10.89
CA ILE A 120 -21.40 15.77 -11.53
C ILE A 120 -20.13 15.67 -10.68
N GLY A 121 -20.22 15.26 -9.41
CA GLY A 121 -19.08 15.18 -8.49
C GLY A 121 -18.99 16.37 -7.52
N TYR A 122 -18.25 16.19 -6.42
CA TYR A 122 -18.13 17.20 -5.35
C TYR A 122 -17.16 18.33 -5.66
N PHE A 123 -16.28 18.18 -6.64
CA PHE A 123 -15.22 19.13 -6.99
C PHE A 123 -15.51 19.95 -8.26
N VAL A 124 -16.60 19.70 -8.95
CA VAL A 124 -16.88 20.32 -10.27
C VAL A 124 -17.13 21.82 -10.18
N GLU A 125 -17.66 22.27 -9.05
CA GLU A 125 -17.87 23.73 -8.81
C GLU A 125 -16.57 24.48 -8.56
N TYR A 126 -15.46 23.78 -8.36
CA TYR A 126 -14.16 24.39 -8.15
C TYR A 126 -13.41 24.56 -9.48
N SER A 127 -12.71 25.69 -9.65
CA SER A 127 -11.93 25.99 -10.84
C SER A 127 -10.48 26.34 -10.51
N GLY A 128 -9.62 26.20 -11.49
CA GLY A 128 -8.20 26.57 -11.39
C GLY A 128 -7.44 25.74 -10.34
N LEU A 129 -6.65 26.42 -9.51
CA LEU A 129 -5.78 25.76 -8.52
C LEU A 129 -6.55 24.94 -7.50
N ARG A 130 -7.75 25.36 -7.11
CA ARG A 130 -8.58 24.65 -6.12
C ARG A 130 -9.00 23.28 -6.64
N TRP A 131 -9.42 23.20 -7.89
CA TRP A 131 -9.71 21.92 -8.54
C TRP A 131 -8.44 21.06 -8.65
N GLY A 132 -7.31 21.66 -9.05
CA GLY A 132 -6.03 20.98 -9.15
C GLY A 132 -5.54 20.35 -7.83
N MET A 133 -5.87 20.95 -6.68
CA MET A 133 -5.53 20.39 -5.36
C MET A 133 -6.29 19.10 -5.06
N PHE A 134 -7.57 18.97 -5.43
CA PHE A 134 -8.32 17.73 -5.27
C PHE A 134 -7.72 16.62 -6.15
N PHE A 135 -7.44 16.93 -7.41
CA PHE A 135 -6.82 16.02 -8.35
C PHE A 135 -5.42 15.55 -7.88
N LEU A 136 -4.60 16.48 -7.38
CA LEU A 136 -3.30 16.14 -6.81
C LEU A 136 -3.42 15.23 -5.59
N ALA A 137 -4.40 15.47 -4.71
CA ALA A 137 -4.63 14.64 -3.53
C ALA A 137 -4.95 13.17 -3.91
N GLU A 138 -5.77 12.95 -4.93
CA GLU A 138 -6.10 11.62 -5.43
C GLU A 138 -4.86 10.89 -5.98
N PHE A 139 -3.99 11.59 -6.71
CA PHE A 139 -2.74 10.98 -7.19
C PHE A 139 -1.78 10.61 -6.04
N ILE A 140 -1.66 11.45 -5.03
CA ILE A 140 -0.86 11.17 -3.84
C ILE A 140 -1.39 9.92 -3.14
N GLU A 141 -2.70 9.79 -3.02
CA GLU A 141 -3.34 8.62 -2.43
C GLU A 141 -3.03 7.33 -3.19
N ILE A 142 -3.14 7.34 -4.52
CA ILE A 142 -2.80 6.20 -5.39
C ILE A 142 -1.34 5.77 -5.19
N VAL A 143 -0.40 6.73 -5.25
CA VAL A 143 1.02 6.46 -5.07
C VAL A 143 1.29 5.85 -3.69
N PHE A 144 0.62 6.36 -2.66
CA PHE A 144 0.80 5.85 -1.31
C PHE A 144 0.25 4.43 -1.14
N ILE A 145 -0.96 4.15 -1.63
CA ILE A 145 -1.54 2.80 -1.62
C ILE A 145 -0.63 1.81 -2.37
N ALA A 146 -0.09 2.22 -3.51
CA ALA A 146 0.87 1.41 -4.25
C ALA A 146 2.14 1.12 -3.43
N ALA A 147 2.65 2.13 -2.71
CA ALA A 147 3.81 1.98 -1.83
C ALA A 147 3.53 1.03 -0.65
N VAL A 148 2.35 1.13 -0.01
CA VAL A 148 1.93 0.20 1.06
C VAL A 148 1.80 -1.22 0.53
N THR A 149 1.19 -1.40 -0.65
CA THR A 149 1.07 -2.72 -1.29
C THR A 149 2.43 -3.34 -1.55
N ALA A 150 3.36 -2.57 -2.14
CA ALA A 150 4.71 -3.03 -2.39
C ALA A 150 5.46 -3.39 -1.11
N THR A 151 5.32 -2.56 -0.07
CA THR A 151 6.03 -2.75 1.20
C THR A 151 5.52 -3.96 1.97
N VAL A 152 4.20 -4.15 2.05
CA VAL A 152 3.60 -5.21 2.89
C VAL A 152 3.59 -6.55 2.17
N PHE A 153 3.17 -6.58 0.91
CA PHE A 153 2.94 -7.86 0.20
C PHE A 153 4.14 -8.29 -0.65
N PHE A 154 4.90 -7.36 -1.21
CA PHE A 154 6.00 -7.65 -2.15
C PHE A 154 7.40 -7.39 -1.57
N GLY A 155 7.52 -7.29 -0.24
CA GLY A 155 8.81 -7.16 0.42
C GLY A 155 9.50 -5.80 0.28
N GLY A 156 8.80 -4.78 -0.21
CA GLY A 156 9.27 -3.39 -0.24
C GLY A 156 10.49 -3.17 -1.12
N TRP A 157 11.59 -2.74 -0.51
CA TRP A 157 12.85 -2.44 -1.21
C TRP A 157 13.79 -3.64 -1.34
N GLN A 158 13.35 -4.84 -0.96
CA GLN A 158 14.17 -6.04 -1.11
C GLN A 158 14.06 -6.58 -2.53
N PHE A 159 15.21 -6.83 -3.15
CA PHE A 159 15.27 -7.50 -4.44
C PHE A 159 15.17 -9.02 -4.27
N PRO A 160 14.41 -9.70 -5.16
CA PRO A 160 14.37 -11.16 -5.16
C PRO A 160 15.79 -11.73 -5.28
N PHE A 161 16.11 -12.73 -4.43
CA PHE A 161 17.39 -13.41 -4.38
C PHE A 161 18.61 -12.57 -3.95
N LEU A 162 18.40 -11.31 -3.54
CA LEU A 162 19.46 -10.44 -3.04
C LEU A 162 19.26 -10.17 -1.55
N ASP A 163 20.14 -10.71 -0.72
CA ASP A 163 20.23 -10.39 0.71
C ASP A 163 21.29 -9.29 0.90
N PRO A 164 21.25 -8.47 1.98
CA PRO A 164 22.30 -7.51 2.29
C PRO A 164 23.70 -8.12 2.34
N ASP A 165 23.80 -9.41 2.63
CA ASP A 165 25.04 -10.16 2.77
C ASP A 165 25.45 -10.90 1.48
N GLY A 166 24.64 -10.88 0.41
CA GLY A 166 24.98 -11.51 -0.86
C GLY A 166 23.80 -12.14 -1.61
N PHE A 167 24.10 -12.85 -2.68
CA PHE A 167 23.09 -13.57 -3.46
C PHE A 167 22.68 -14.87 -2.78
N ARG A 168 21.37 -15.12 -2.64
CA ARG A 168 20.83 -16.37 -2.13
C ARG A 168 20.16 -17.16 -3.25
N ILE A 169 20.77 -18.27 -3.63
CA ILE A 169 20.23 -19.20 -4.64
C ILE A 169 20.01 -20.55 -3.98
N GLY A 170 18.78 -21.09 -4.05
CA GLY A 170 18.47 -22.43 -3.56
C GLY A 170 18.53 -22.62 -2.03
N GLY A 171 18.34 -21.54 -1.25
CA GLY A 171 18.36 -21.62 0.22
C GLY A 171 19.73 -21.43 0.86
N GLU A 172 20.80 -21.38 0.08
CA GLU A 172 22.16 -21.11 0.55
C GLU A 172 22.58 -19.67 0.28
N LEU A 173 23.20 -19.02 1.27
CA LEU A 173 23.78 -17.70 1.14
C LEU A 173 25.07 -17.77 0.33
N MET A 174 25.07 -17.12 -0.82
CA MET A 174 26.29 -16.83 -1.56
C MET A 174 26.83 -15.49 -1.07
N MET A 175 27.66 -15.54 -0.03
CA MET A 175 28.30 -14.32 0.49
C MET A 175 29.42 -13.89 -0.46
N VAL A 176 29.31 -12.67 -0.97
CA VAL A 176 30.40 -12.00 -1.68
C VAL A 176 31.11 -11.12 -0.66
N SER A 177 32.10 -11.66 0.03
CA SER A 177 32.94 -10.89 0.97
C SER A 177 34.27 -10.57 0.34
N GLY A 178 34.43 -9.34 -0.14
CA GLY A 178 35.69 -8.82 -0.66
C GLY A 178 36.24 -9.57 -1.87
N SER A 179 37.11 -10.54 -1.66
CA SER A 179 37.76 -11.34 -2.73
C SER A 179 37.32 -12.80 -2.79
N GLU A 180 36.31 -13.19 -2.03
CA GLU A 180 35.86 -14.59 -1.91
C GLU A 180 34.37 -14.72 -2.10
N ILE A 181 33.95 -15.72 -2.87
CA ILE A 181 32.55 -16.15 -2.97
C ILE A 181 32.39 -17.41 -2.11
N ARG A 182 31.48 -17.37 -1.13
CA ARG A 182 31.14 -18.53 -0.30
C ARG A 182 29.77 -19.07 -0.68
N VAL A 183 29.73 -20.31 -1.14
CA VAL A 183 28.49 -21.03 -1.46
C VAL A 183 28.46 -22.30 -0.65
N GLY A 184 27.53 -22.42 0.31
CA GLY A 184 27.29 -23.68 1.01
C GLY A 184 28.54 -24.31 1.65
N GLY A 185 29.43 -23.49 2.22
CA GLY A 185 30.72 -23.97 2.77
C GLY A 185 31.86 -24.08 1.78
N PHE A 186 31.64 -23.86 0.48
CA PHE A 186 32.69 -23.78 -0.53
C PHE A 186 33.15 -22.33 -0.68
N VAL A 187 34.44 -22.11 -0.59
CA VAL A 187 35.07 -20.79 -0.73
C VAL A 187 35.80 -20.76 -2.08
N ALA A 188 35.36 -19.90 -2.99
CA ALA A 188 36.03 -19.65 -4.27
C ALA A 188 36.59 -18.23 -4.33
N PRO A 189 37.85 -18.02 -4.70
CA PRO A 189 38.39 -16.67 -4.94
C PRO A 189 37.76 -16.05 -6.17
N LEU A 190 37.47 -14.73 -6.11
CA LEU A 190 37.03 -13.99 -7.28
C LEU A 190 38.17 -13.97 -8.34
N PRO A 191 37.87 -14.22 -9.60
CA PRO A 191 38.85 -14.02 -10.67
C PRO A 191 39.20 -12.52 -10.71
N HIS A 192 40.51 -12.25 -10.77
CA HIS A 192 41.12 -10.90 -10.88
C HIS A 192 40.76 -10.22 -12.19
#